data_d6ba2376bdd6ba0bcf164df3466c544a
#
_entry.id   d6ba2376bdd6ba0bcf164df3466c544a
#
_cell.length_a   1.000
_cell.length_b   1.000
_cell.length_c   1.000
_cell.angle_alpha   90.00
_cell.angle_beta   90.00
_cell.angle_gamma   90.00
#
_symmetry.space_group_name_H-M   'P 1'
#
loop_
_entity.id
_entity.type
_entity.pdbx_description
1 polymer ?
#
loop_
_entity_poly.entity_id
_entity_poly.type
_entity_poly.pdbx_seq_one_letter_code
_entity_poly.pdbx_strand_id
1 'polypeptide(L)'
;MSRILTPDQIDTAQRLILNANRIVVTTHKSPDGDAIGSAMAMHHFLRSIGKTPVTILPDAAPDFLHWVKDYDQCIVLEAQPTEAAEQISEADLIFSLDYNHLPRTGEAMSQLLEKSKAPFILIDHHQQPGTFPVITYSDTKACSTCEMVFRFIEQCGWKGHLNIDIAACIYLGIMTDSGSFRFHNVSDDTHRIAGEMIALGLDHAEIHRNVYDTNLMDKLKLIGYALSEKLVVMPEHSTAYISLEKDELKRYNYRQGDTEGLVNQALSIRGVKLAAFFREGNNEIKTSFRSKGNFDVNAFAREHWQGGGHINAAGGMSNDSMAITLEKFCNLSVQYSSKINAS
;
A
#
# COMPACT_ATOMS: atom_id res chain seq x y z
N MET A 1 -13.76 -1.69 14.68
CA MET A 1 -13.65 -3.07 14.23
C MET A 1 -12.60 -3.77 15.06
N SER A 2 -12.71 -5.07 15.25
CA SER A 2 -11.91 -5.80 16.27
C SER A 2 -10.53 -6.19 15.72
N ARG A 3 -9.47 -5.97 16.51
CA ARG A 3 -8.12 -6.52 16.25
C ARG A 3 -8.07 -8.06 16.33
N ILE A 4 -9.20 -8.68 16.67
CA ILE A 4 -9.30 -10.11 16.96
C ILE A 4 -10.40 -10.70 16.07
N LEU A 5 -10.06 -11.78 15.36
CA LEU A 5 -11.03 -12.63 14.68
C LEU A 5 -11.92 -13.33 15.72
N THR A 6 -13.19 -13.48 15.41
CA THR A 6 -14.06 -14.31 16.24
C THR A 6 -13.68 -15.80 16.09
N PRO A 7 -13.99 -16.66 17.08
CA PRO A 7 -13.76 -18.11 16.95
C PRO A 7 -14.36 -18.68 15.67
N ASP A 8 -15.57 -18.27 15.29
CA ASP A 8 -16.24 -18.73 14.05
C ASP A 8 -15.49 -18.29 12.78
N GLN A 9 -14.90 -17.09 12.79
CA GLN A 9 -14.06 -16.61 11.69
C GLN A 9 -12.75 -17.40 11.59
N ILE A 10 -12.15 -17.73 12.72
CA ILE A 10 -10.92 -18.57 12.79
C ILE A 10 -11.22 -19.96 12.23
N ASP A 11 -12.25 -20.63 12.72
CA ASP A 11 -12.65 -21.96 12.27
C ASP A 11 -13.00 -21.96 10.77
N THR A 12 -13.68 -20.92 10.31
CA THR A 12 -14.05 -20.78 8.89
C THR A 12 -12.79 -20.55 8.03
N ALA A 13 -11.88 -19.69 8.45
CA ALA A 13 -10.61 -19.43 7.74
C ALA A 13 -9.78 -20.70 7.64
N GLN A 14 -9.59 -21.42 8.76
CA GLN A 14 -8.86 -22.68 8.79
C GLN A 14 -9.46 -23.70 7.83
N ARG A 15 -10.79 -23.87 7.88
CA ARG A 15 -11.49 -24.80 7.01
C ARG A 15 -11.35 -24.44 5.54
N LEU A 16 -11.52 -23.17 5.16
CA LEU A 16 -11.36 -22.71 3.78
C LEU A 16 -9.95 -22.96 3.29
N ILE A 17 -8.93 -22.59 4.07
CA ILE A 17 -7.51 -22.77 3.70
C ILE A 17 -7.16 -24.24 3.57
N LEU A 18 -7.53 -25.08 4.55
CA LEU A 18 -7.17 -26.49 4.56
C LEU A 18 -7.84 -27.27 3.41
N ASN A 19 -9.06 -26.91 3.01
CA ASN A 19 -9.80 -27.59 1.94
C ASN A 19 -9.48 -27.06 0.53
N ALA A 20 -8.95 -25.84 0.40
CA ALA A 20 -8.63 -25.28 -0.90
C ALA A 20 -7.41 -25.97 -1.53
N ASN A 21 -7.50 -26.23 -2.83
CA ASN A 21 -6.40 -26.75 -3.65
C ASN A 21 -5.76 -25.65 -4.52
N ARG A 22 -6.58 -24.70 -4.99
CA ARG A 22 -6.17 -23.59 -5.86
C ARG A 22 -6.39 -22.27 -5.13
N ILE A 23 -5.35 -21.76 -4.50
CA ILE A 23 -5.41 -20.53 -3.71
C ILE A 23 -4.76 -19.41 -4.50
N VAL A 24 -5.49 -18.32 -4.71
CA VAL A 24 -4.98 -17.10 -5.34
C VAL A 24 -4.78 -16.03 -4.26
N VAL A 25 -3.66 -15.33 -4.30
CA VAL A 25 -3.35 -14.19 -3.45
C VAL A 25 -3.27 -12.95 -4.33
N THR A 26 -3.99 -11.89 -3.95
CA THR A 26 -4.09 -10.66 -4.73
C THR A 26 -3.84 -9.43 -3.87
N THR A 27 -3.37 -8.35 -4.50
CA THR A 27 -3.20 -7.04 -3.87
C THR A 27 -3.65 -5.90 -4.79
N HIS A 28 -3.50 -4.64 -4.36
CA HIS A 28 -3.97 -3.47 -5.10
C HIS A 28 -3.07 -3.10 -6.30
N LYS A 29 -3.61 -2.28 -7.20
CA LYS A 29 -2.88 -1.71 -8.34
C LYS A 29 -1.81 -0.71 -7.87
N SER A 30 -0.67 -0.67 -8.59
CA SER A 30 0.53 0.08 -8.21
C SER A 30 1.03 -0.35 -6.82
N PRO A 31 1.38 -1.64 -6.67
CA PRO A 31 1.68 -2.22 -5.37
C PRO A 31 2.92 -1.57 -4.75
N ASP A 32 2.83 -1.30 -3.47
CA ASP A 32 3.90 -0.77 -2.64
C ASP A 32 4.53 -1.86 -1.74
N GLY A 33 5.31 -1.44 -0.74
CA GLY A 33 6.01 -2.39 0.13
C GLY A 33 5.06 -3.19 1.03
N ASP A 34 3.92 -2.64 1.45
CA ASP A 34 2.94 -3.37 2.26
C ASP A 34 2.11 -4.33 1.39
N ALA A 35 1.75 -3.90 0.18
CA ALA A 35 1.05 -4.74 -0.79
C ALA A 35 1.86 -5.98 -1.18
N ILE A 36 3.14 -5.80 -1.57
CA ILE A 36 4.02 -6.92 -1.90
C ILE A 36 4.37 -7.73 -0.66
N GLY A 37 4.68 -7.05 0.46
CA GLY A 37 4.99 -7.71 1.72
C GLY A 37 3.86 -8.62 2.20
N SER A 38 2.63 -8.13 2.24
CA SER A 38 1.47 -8.90 2.69
C SER A 38 1.13 -10.07 1.75
N ALA A 39 1.18 -9.82 0.42
CA ALA A 39 0.91 -10.85 -0.57
C ALA A 39 1.96 -11.99 -0.49
N MET A 40 3.24 -11.65 -0.43
CA MET A 40 4.31 -12.65 -0.38
C MET A 40 4.45 -13.31 1.00
N ALA A 41 4.14 -12.60 2.10
CA ALA A 41 4.05 -13.22 3.43
C ALA A 41 2.96 -14.30 3.46
N MET A 42 1.78 -14.02 2.91
CA MET A 42 0.70 -15.00 2.80
C MET A 42 1.07 -16.15 1.85
N HIS A 43 1.71 -15.86 0.71
CA HIS A 43 2.21 -16.86 -0.22
C HIS A 43 3.16 -17.85 0.49
N HIS A 44 4.20 -17.35 1.14
CA HIS A 44 5.17 -18.19 1.85
C HIS A 44 4.54 -18.93 3.04
N PHE A 45 3.62 -18.29 3.76
CA PHE A 45 2.87 -18.96 4.83
C PHE A 45 2.07 -20.15 4.28
N LEU A 46 1.29 -19.96 3.21
CA LEU A 46 0.52 -21.03 2.59
C LEU A 46 1.41 -22.18 2.12
N ARG A 47 2.57 -21.86 1.54
CA ARG A 47 3.58 -22.89 1.18
C ARG A 47 4.11 -23.65 2.41
N SER A 48 4.32 -22.97 3.53
CA SER A 48 4.84 -23.60 4.76
C SER A 48 3.86 -24.62 5.37
N ILE A 49 2.58 -24.52 5.05
CA ILE A 49 1.53 -25.49 5.44
C ILE A 49 1.16 -26.47 4.31
N GLY A 50 2.01 -26.57 3.27
CA GLY A 50 1.87 -27.54 2.18
C GLY A 50 0.90 -27.16 1.06
N LYS A 51 0.50 -25.87 0.94
CA LYS A 51 -0.33 -25.38 -0.17
C LYS A 51 0.54 -24.88 -1.33
N THR A 52 -0.08 -24.71 -2.50
CA THR A 52 0.56 -24.19 -3.70
C THR A 52 -0.18 -22.92 -4.17
N PRO A 53 0.01 -21.79 -3.47
CA PRO A 53 -0.66 -20.55 -3.84
C PRO A 53 -0.07 -19.95 -5.10
N VAL A 54 -0.90 -19.20 -5.83
CA VAL A 54 -0.49 -18.34 -6.94
C VAL A 54 -0.72 -16.89 -6.53
N THR A 55 0.33 -16.06 -6.57
CA THR A 55 0.21 -14.63 -6.33
C THR A 55 0.03 -13.90 -7.64
N ILE A 56 -1.03 -13.09 -7.75
CA ILE A 56 -1.35 -12.32 -8.95
C ILE A 56 -1.36 -10.85 -8.60
N LEU A 57 -0.50 -10.09 -9.29
CA LEU A 57 -0.38 -8.65 -9.16
C LEU A 57 -1.12 -7.98 -10.32
N PRO A 58 -1.83 -6.86 -10.11
CA PRO A 58 -2.47 -6.12 -11.20
C PRO A 58 -1.46 -5.58 -12.21
N ASP A 59 -0.36 -5.00 -11.72
CA ASP A 59 0.76 -4.42 -12.44
C ASP A 59 2.08 -4.73 -11.71
N ALA A 60 3.21 -4.50 -12.38
CA ALA A 60 4.52 -4.77 -11.80
C ALA A 60 4.80 -3.83 -10.62
N ALA A 61 5.42 -4.39 -9.58
CA ALA A 61 5.91 -3.58 -8.47
C ALA A 61 7.13 -2.74 -8.89
N PRO A 62 7.43 -1.66 -8.15
CA PRO A 62 8.67 -0.91 -8.34
C PRO A 62 9.92 -1.79 -8.18
N ASP A 63 10.98 -1.48 -8.95
CA ASP A 63 12.22 -2.26 -9.02
C ASP A 63 12.84 -2.56 -7.64
N PHE A 64 12.72 -1.63 -6.69
CA PHE A 64 13.26 -1.77 -5.33
C PHE A 64 12.55 -2.84 -4.47
N LEU A 65 11.48 -3.46 -4.98
CA LEU A 65 10.77 -4.57 -4.34
C LEU A 65 11.06 -5.94 -5.00
N HIS A 66 11.76 -5.97 -6.14
CA HIS A 66 12.01 -7.22 -6.87
C HIS A 66 12.96 -8.19 -6.16
N TRP A 67 13.64 -7.78 -5.10
CA TRP A 67 14.47 -8.64 -4.26
C TRP A 67 13.66 -9.58 -3.36
N VAL A 68 12.35 -9.32 -3.18
CA VAL A 68 11.49 -10.18 -2.35
C VAL A 68 11.49 -11.58 -2.95
N LYS A 69 11.76 -12.57 -2.11
CA LYS A 69 11.88 -13.96 -2.55
C LYS A 69 10.63 -14.43 -3.29
N ASP A 70 10.84 -15.16 -4.39
CA ASP A 70 9.80 -15.68 -5.29
C ASP A 70 8.91 -14.59 -5.94
N TYR A 71 9.31 -13.29 -5.91
CA TYR A 71 8.61 -12.24 -6.63
C TYR A 71 8.51 -12.51 -8.13
N ASP A 72 9.55 -13.09 -8.71
CA ASP A 72 9.64 -13.50 -10.13
C ASP A 72 8.65 -14.60 -10.50
N GLN A 73 8.06 -15.31 -9.54
CA GLN A 73 7.01 -16.31 -9.74
C GLN A 73 5.60 -15.69 -9.71
N CYS A 74 5.46 -14.40 -9.37
CA CYS A 74 4.17 -13.72 -9.41
C CYS A 74 3.69 -13.57 -10.85
N ILE A 75 2.40 -13.81 -11.08
CA ILE A 75 1.75 -13.49 -12.34
C ILE A 75 1.39 -12.00 -12.32
N VAL A 76 1.89 -11.23 -13.29
CA VAL A 76 1.52 -9.83 -13.48
C VAL A 76 0.43 -9.76 -14.55
N LEU A 77 -0.78 -9.36 -14.15
CA LEU A 77 -1.95 -9.36 -15.05
C LEU A 77 -1.72 -8.53 -16.33
N GLU A 78 -1.09 -7.37 -16.23
CA GLU A 78 -0.80 -6.53 -17.41
C GLU A 78 0.12 -7.25 -18.43
N ALA A 79 1.01 -8.12 -17.96
CA ALA A 79 1.94 -8.89 -18.81
C ALA A 79 1.41 -10.28 -19.20
N GLN A 80 0.62 -10.90 -18.34
CA GLN A 80 0.15 -12.28 -18.47
C GLN A 80 -1.38 -12.38 -18.28
N PRO A 81 -2.20 -11.65 -19.08
CA PRO A 81 -3.65 -11.51 -18.81
C PRO A 81 -4.41 -12.84 -18.93
N THR A 82 -4.04 -13.71 -19.84
CA THR A 82 -4.72 -15.00 -20.04
C THR A 82 -4.48 -15.93 -18.85
N GLU A 83 -3.24 -16.05 -18.41
CA GLU A 83 -2.86 -16.92 -17.30
C GLU A 83 -3.49 -16.42 -15.99
N ALA A 84 -3.44 -15.09 -15.72
CA ALA A 84 -4.07 -14.50 -14.57
C ALA A 84 -5.60 -14.74 -14.54
N ALA A 85 -6.28 -14.59 -15.68
CA ALA A 85 -7.72 -14.85 -15.79
C ALA A 85 -8.06 -16.32 -15.54
N GLU A 86 -7.28 -17.25 -16.05
CA GLU A 86 -7.45 -18.69 -15.83
C GLU A 86 -7.31 -19.02 -14.33
N GLN A 87 -6.21 -18.58 -13.69
CA GLN A 87 -5.96 -18.84 -12.27
C GLN A 87 -7.08 -18.27 -11.38
N ILE A 88 -7.55 -17.04 -11.65
CA ILE A 88 -8.65 -16.44 -10.87
C ILE A 88 -9.97 -17.21 -11.07
N SER A 89 -10.25 -17.64 -12.31
CA SER A 89 -11.51 -18.35 -12.62
C SER A 89 -11.60 -19.73 -11.99
N GLU A 90 -10.46 -20.38 -11.79
CA GLU A 90 -10.34 -21.74 -11.24
C GLU A 90 -10.03 -21.77 -9.74
N ALA A 91 -9.90 -20.61 -9.10
CA ALA A 91 -9.58 -20.51 -7.68
C ALA A 91 -10.68 -21.14 -6.80
N ASP A 92 -10.25 -21.85 -5.75
CA ASP A 92 -11.11 -22.34 -4.66
C ASP A 92 -11.17 -21.36 -3.49
N LEU A 93 -10.16 -20.47 -3.40
CA LEU A 93 -10.04 -19.45 -2.36
C LEU A 93 -9.22 -18.28 -2.89
N ILE A 94 -9.66 -17.05 -2.59
CA ILE A 94 -8.93 -15.84 -2.94
C ILE A 94 -8.63 -15.03 -1.68
N PHE A 95 -7.36 -14.69 -1.47
CA PHE A 95 -6.94 -13.70 -0.48
C PHE A 95 -6.89 -12.32 -1.11
N SER A 96 -7.59 -11.37 -0.49
CA SER A 96 -7.61 -9.95 -0.81
C SER A 96 -6.78 -9.22 0.22
N LEU A 97 -5.57 -8.78 -0.15
CA LEU A 97 -4.61 -8.20 0.77
C LEU A 97 -4.30 -6.76 0.40
N ASP A 98 -4.39 -5.89 1.40
CA ASP A 98 -4.08 -4.48 1.30
C ASP A 98 -4.99 -3.67 0.36
N TYR A 99 -6.22 -4.11 0.20
CA TYR A 99 -7.27 -3.34 -0.46
C TYR A 99 -8.65 -3.66 0.12
N ASN A 100 -9.44 -2.60 0.28
CA ASN A 100 -10.78 -2.65 0.88
C ASN A 100 -11.92 -2.91 -0.12
N HIS A 101 -11.69 -2.62 -1.42
CA HIS A 101 -12.67 -2.77 -2.50
C HIS A 101 -12.02 -3.26 -3.78
N LEU A 102 -12.73 -4.10 -4.56
CA LEU A 102 -12.21 -4.66 -5.82
C LEU A 102 -11.68 -3.62 -6.81
N PRO A 103 -12.30 -2.45 -7.03
CA PRO A 103 -11.78 -1.43 -7.94
C PRO A 103 -10.36 -0.94 -7.62
N ARG A 104 -9.85 -1.10 -6.38
CA ARG A 104 -8.46 -0.78 -6.05
C ARG A 104 -7.43 -1.68 -6.75
N THR A 105 -7.85 -2.84 -7.23
CA THR A 105 -7.01 -3.72 -8.04
C THR A 105 -6.88 -3.27 -9.50
N GLY A 106 -7.54 -2.15 -9.88
CA GLY A 106 -7.64 -1.69 -11.26
C GLY A 106 -8.78 -2.37 -12.02
N GLU A 107 -9.23 -1.74 -13.11
CA GLU A 107 -10.43 -2.15 -13.83
C GLU A 107 -10.36 -3.60 -14.34
N ALA A 108 -9.26 -3.98 -15.00
CA ALA A 108 -9.10 -5.30 -15.58
C ALA A 108 -9.17 -6.42 -14.52
N MET A 109 -8.45 -6.25 -13.40
CA MET A 109 -8.44 -7.25 -12.32
C MET A 109 -9.74 -7.27 -11.54
N SER A 110 -10.34 -6.09 -11.28
CA SER A 110 -11.65 -5.98 -10.62
C SER A 110 -12.72 -6.79 -11.36
N GLN A 111 -12.77 -6.65 -12.70
CA GLN A 111 -13.73 -7.40 -13.53
C GLN A 111 -13.53 -8.91 -13.49
N LEU A 112 -12.29 -9.39 -13.34
CA LEU A 112 -12.01 -10.83 -13.18
C LEU A 112 -12.44 -11.31 -11.79
N LEU A 113 -12.09 -10.56 -10.75
CA LEU A 113 -12.43 -10.91 -9.36
C LEU A 113 -13.94 -10.87 -9.12
N GLU A 114 -14.68 -9.92 -9.71
CA GLU A 114 -16.14 -9.83 -9.63
C GLU A 114 -16.85 -11.03 -10.24
N LYS A 115 -16.25 -11.68 -11.24
CA LYS A 115 -16.79 -12.89 -11.89
C LYS A 115 -16.42 -14.17 -11.16
N SER A 116 -15.47 -14.15 -10.24
CA SER A 116 -15.04 -15.33 -9.51
C SER A 116 -16.13 -15.81 -8.57
N LYS A 117 -16.24 -17.13 -8.45
CA LYS A 117 -17.16 -17.80 -7.51
C LYS A 117 -16.46 -18.26 -6.23
N ALA A 118 -15.15 -18.11 -6.15
CA ALA A 118 -14.38 -18.46 -4.99
C ALA A 118 -14.77 -17.60 -3.77
N PRO A 119 -14.76 -18.14 -2.56
CA PRO A 119 -14.84 -17.33 -1.35
C PRO A 119 -13.61 -16.44 -1.21
N PHE A 120 -13.81 -15.23 -0.68
CA PHE A 120 -12.74 -14.27 -0.43
C PHE A 120 -12.46 -14.17 1.07
N ILE A 121 -11.18 -14.12 1.45
CA ILE A 121 -10.70 -13.68 2.76
C ILE A 121 -10.00 -12.35 2.55
N LEU A 122 -10.55 -11.29 3.14
CA LEU A 122 -9.97 -9.96 3.12
C LEU A 122 -9.18 -9.71 4.39
N ILE A 123 -7.92 -9.29 4.24
CA ILE A 123 -7.07 -8.77 5.31
C ILE A 123 -6.57 -7.39 4.86
N ASP A 124 -6.98 -6.34 5.56
CA ASP A 124 -6.76 -4.97 5.11
C ASP A 124 -6.89 -3.95 6.23
N HIS A 125 -6.06 -2.92 6.23
CA HIS A 125 -6.09 -1.85 7.22
C HIS A 125 -6.72 -0.54 6.71
N HIS A 126 -7.23 -0.52 5.50
CA HIS A 126 -7.92 0.64 4.95
C HIS A 126 -9.34 0.80 5.51
N GLN A 127 -9.85 2.03 5.44
CA GLN A 127 -11.20 2.36 5.92
C GLN A 127 -12.28 1.79 4.99
N GLN A 128 -13.47 1.51 5.56
CA GLN A 128 -14.68 1.14 4.81
C GLN A 128 -14.49 -0.11 3.93
N PRO A 129 -14.24 -1.28 4.51
CA PRO A 129 -14.12 -2.53 3.75
C PRO A 129 -15.42 -2.87 3.01
N GLY A 130 -15.28 -3.43 1.81
CA GLY A 130 -16.39 -3.94 1.00
C GLY A 130 -17.09 -5.15 1.64
N THR A 131 -18.22 -5.52 1.07
CA THR A 131 -19.06 -6.62 1.57
C THR A 131 -18.93 -7.92 0.75
N PHE A 132 -17.97 -7.97 -0.17
CA PHE A 132 -17.74 -9.14 -1.04
C PHE A 132 -17.06 -10.33 -0.34
N PRO A 133 -16.22 -10.17 0.71
CA PRO A 133 -15.55 -11.29 1.34
C PRO A 133 -16.45 -12.10 2.28
N VAL A 134 -16.20 -13.40 2.37
CA VAL A 134 -16.79 -14.27 3.39
C VAL A 134 -16.20 -13.99 4.77
N ILE A 135 -14.90 -13.66 4.82
CA ILE A 135 -14.21 -13.21 6.03
C ILE A 135 -13.62 -11.85 5.76
N THR A 136 -13.97 -10.87 6.59
CA THR A 136 -13.39 -9.54 6.61
C THR A 136 -12.60 -9.38 7.90
N TYR A 137 -11.26 -9.37 7.80
CA TYR A 137 -10.35 -9.00 8.86
C TYR A 137 -9.79 -7.62 8.54
N SER A 138 -10.40 -6.60 9.12
CA SER A 138 -10.08 -5.20 8.87
C SER A 138 -9.84 -4.45 10.18
N ASP A 139 -8.67 -3.78 10.28
CA ASP A 139 -8.32 -2.94 11.43
C ASP A 139 -7.58 -1.67 10.98
N THR A 140 -8.29 -0.55 10.92
CA THR A 140 -7.71 0.75 10.52
C THR A 140 -6.69 1.33 11.50
N LYS A 141 -6.46 0.68 12.64
CA LYS A 141 -5.45 1.04 13.63
C LYS A 141 -4.16 0.24 13.48
N ALA A 142 -4.18 -0.84 12.70
CA ALA A 142 -2.97 -1.57 12.37
C ALA A 142 -2.04 -0.68 11.54
N CYS A 143 -0.75 -0.79 11.75
CA CYS A 143 0.20 0.03 11.04
C CYS A 143 0.32 -0.37 9.57
N SER A 144 0.03 -1.63 9.25
CA SER A 144 0.13 -2.20 7.91
C SER A 144 -0.71 -3.48 7.77
N THR A 145 -1.01 -3.87 6.55
CA THR A 145 -1.62 -5.18 6.25
C THR A 145 -0.66 -6.33 6.60
N CYS A 146 0.65 -6.13 6.47
CA CYS A 146 1.66 -7.11 6.90
C CYS A 146 1.57 -7.42 8.40
N GLU A 147 1.37 -6.41 9.25
CA GLU A 147 1.10 -6.60 10.68
C GLU A 147 -0.15 -7.47 10.89
N MET A 148 -1.19 -7.23 10.09
CA MET A 148 -2.44 -8.00 10.18
C MET A 148 -2.28 -9.43 9.66
N VAL A 149 -1.46 -9.68 8.62
CA VAL A 149 -1.11 -11.04 8.17
C VAL A 149 -0.42 -11.82 9.27
N PHE A 150 0.55 -11.21 9.98
CA PHE A 150 1.16 -11.86 11.15
C PHE A 150 0.11 -12.23 12.19
N ARG A 151 -0.75 -11.28 12.58
CA ARG A 151 -1.81 -11.53 13.58
C ARG A 151 -2.82 -12.58 13.11
N PHE A 152 -3.14 -12.63 11.83
CA PHE A 152 -4.01 -13.67 11.25
C PHE A 152 -3.38 -15.05 11.42
N ILE A 153 -2.11 -15.21 11.07
CA ILE A 153 -1.35 -16.46 11.24
C ILE A 153 -1.31 -16.88 12.71
N GLU A 154 -1.02 -15.93 13.62
CA GLU A 154 -0.96 -16.17 15.08
C GLU A 154 -2.31 -16.58 15.64
N GLN A 155 -3.40 -15.86 15.31
CA GLN A 155 -4.77 -16.13 15.79
C GLN A 155 -5.33 -17.45 15.24
N CYS A 156 -4.95 -17.84 14.03
CA CYS A 156 -5.30 -19.15 13.47
C CYS A 156 -4.43 -20.29 14.03
N GLY A 157 -3.59 -20.05 15.02
CA GLY A 157 -2.78 -21.10 15.67
C GLY A 157 -1.59 -21.60 14.84
N TRP A 158 -1.21 -20.90 13.78
CA TRP A 158 -0.15 -21.32 12.85
C TRP A 158 1.18 -20.58 13.03
N LYS A 159 1.37 -19.91 14.18
CA LYS A 159 2.61 -19.17 14.49
C LYS A 159 3.88 -20.02 14.34
N GLY A 160 3.81 -21.31 14.61
CA GLY A 160 4.93 -22.25 14.45
C GLY A 160 5.40 -22.47 13.00
N HIS A 161 4.65 -21.99 12.01
CA HIS A 161 5.00 -22.05 10.58
C HIS A 161 5.73 -20.81 10.08
N LEU A 162 5.92 -19.79 10.94
CA LEU A 162 6.71 -18.61 10.59
C LEU A 162 8.17 -19.01 10.32
N ASN A 163 8.72 -18.46 9.25
CA ASN A 163 10.11 -18.66 8.84
C ASN A 163 10.70 -17.33 8.36
N ILE A 164 11.97 -17.36 7.98
CA ILE A 164 12.70 -16.15 7.60
C ILE A 164 12.12 -15.46 6.35
N ASP A 165 11.56 -16.22 5.39
CA ASP A 165 10.96 -15.66 4.17
C ASP A 165 9.67 -14.89 4.50
N ILE A 166 8.82 -15.48 5.36
CA ILE A 166 7.61 -14.82 5.88
C ILE A 166 8.00 -13.58 6.71
N ALA A 167 9.02 -13.71 7.55
CA ALA A 167 9.51 -12.64 8.41
C ALA A 167 10.02 -11.43 7.58
N ALA A 168 10.76 -11.69 6.50
CA ALA A 168 11.25 -10.64 5.61
C ALA A 168 10.10 -9.84 4.98
N CYS A 169 9.07 -10.54 4.51
CA CYS A 169 7.89 -9.92 3.89
C CYS A 169 7.07 -9.12 4.91
N ILE A 170 6.83 -9.66 6.12
CA ILE A 170 6.11 -8.96 7.19
C ILE A 170 6.87 -7.71 7.61
N TYR A 171 8.18 -7.82 7.83
CA TYR A 171 9.01 -6.68 8.22
C TYR A 171 9.05 -5.59 7.14
N LEU A 172 9.12 -5.98 5.86
CA LEU A 172 9.08 -5.05 4.72
C LEU A 172 7.84 -4.15 4.77
N GLY A 173 6.64 -4.74 4.87
CA GLY A 173 5.41 -3.96 4.87
C GLY A 173 5.27 -3.08 6.11
N ILE A 174 5.58 -3.60 7.30
CA ILE A 174 5.60 -2.81 8.55
C ILE A 174 6.56 -1.62 8.40
N MET A 175 7.76 -1.84 7.90
CA MET A 175 8.79 -0.81 7.74
C MET A 175 8.36 0.27 6.76
N THR A 176 7.85 -0.11 5.60
CA THR A 176 7.48 0.86 4.56
C THR A 176 6.27 1.70 4.96
N ASP A 177 5.22 1.07 5.47
CA ASP A 177 3.96 1.74 5.78
C ASP A 177 3.98 2.53 7.10
N SER A 178 4.90 2.19 8.00
CA SER A 178 5.18 2.97 9.21
C SER A 178 6.17 4.11 9.00
N GLY A 179 6.69 4.28 7.77
CA GLY A 179 7.76 5.23 7.47
C GLY A 179 9.01 4.97 8.31
N SER A 180 9.44 3.73 8.41
CA SER A 180 10.51 3.24 9.30
C SER A 180 10.20 3.53 10.78
N PHE A 181 9.00 3.12 11.22
CA PHE A 181 8.53 3.22 12.61
C PHE A 181 8.37 4.66 13.13
N ARG A 182 8.15 5.65 12.24
CA ARG A 182 8.01 7.07 12.63
C ARG A 182 6.57 7.55 12.72
N PHE A 183 5.61 6.85 12.11
CA PHE A 183 4.23 7.33 12.04
C PHE A 183 3.45 6.98 13.30
N HIS A 184 2.37 7.72 13.55
CA HIS A 184 1.56 7.62 14.78
C HIS A 184 0.77 6.31 14.90
N ASN A 185 0.60 5.56 13.81
CA ASN A 185 -0.04 4.26 13.80
C ASN A 185 0.86 3.10 14.29
N VAL A 186 2.14 3.37 14.57
CA VAL A 186 3.06 2.42 15.19
C VAL A 186 2.68 2.22 16.66
N SER A 187 2.44 0.98 17.04
CA SER A 187 2.08 0.58 18.41
C SER A 187 3.20 -0.24 19.07
N ASP A 188 3.05 -0.52 20.36
CA ASP A 188 3.89 -1.48 21.07
C ASP A 188 3.84 -2.88 20.43
N ASP A 189 2.66 -3.28 19.95
CA ASP A 189 2.48 -4.56 19.25
C ASP A 189 3.21 -4.59 17.90
N THR A 190 3.23 -3.47 17.17
CA THR A 190 4.04 -3.32 15.94
C THR A 190 5.52 -3.58 16.23
N HIS A 191 6.07 -3.01 17.31
CA HIS A 191 7.46 -3.24 17.72
C HIS A 191 7.69 -4.66 18.20
N ARG A 192 6.74 -5.27 18.93
CA ARG A 192 6.79 -6.68 19.31
C ARG A 192 6.90 -7.59 18.10
N ILE A 193 6.02 -7.39 17.11
CA ILE A 193 6.02 -8.19 15.87
C ILE A 193 7.34 -8.01 15.11
N ALA A 194 7.81 -6.79 14.94
CA ALA A 194 9.09 -6.53 14.29
C ALA A 194 10.26 -7.22 15.03
N GLY A 195 10.26 -7.17 16.37
CA GLY A 195 11.23 -7.88 17.20
C GLY A 195 11.17 -9.40 17.05
N GLU A 196 9.97 -9.98 16.91
CA GLU A 196 9.81 -11.41 16.65
C GLU A 196 10.35 -11.79 15.25
N MET A 197 10.15 -10.95 14.24
CA MET A 197 10.73 -11.20 12.89
C MET A 197 12.28 -11.21 12.97
N ILE A 198 12.86 -10.27 13.69
CA ILE A 198 14.33 -10.23 13.91
C ILE A 198 14.79 -11.47 14.69
N ALA A 199 14.04 -11.92 15.68
CA ALA A 199 14.38 -13.11 16.48
C ALA A 199 14.37 -14.42 15.66
N LEU A 200 13.65 -14.46 14.53
CA LEU A 200 13.70 -15.56 13.55
C LEU A 200 14.99 -15.57 12.70
N GLY A 201 15.91 -14.63 12.92
CA GLY A 201 17.18 -14.53 12.21
C GLY A 201 17.17 -13.56 11.02
N LEU A 202 16.16 -12.70 10.93
CA LEU A 202 16.06 -11.70 9.86
C LEU A 202 17.17 -10.65 9.95
N ASP A 203 17.93 -10.43 8.86
CA ASP A 203 18.75 -9.22 8.70
C ASP A 203 17.87 -8.04 8.27
N HIS A 204 17.30 -7.35 9.26
CA HIS A 204 16.45 -6.18 9.00
C HIS A 204 17.22 -5.04 8.32
N ALA A 205 18.54 -4.92 8.56
CA ALA A 205 19.36 -3.89 7.93
C ALA A 205 19.49 -4.15 6.41
N GLU A 206 19.52 -5.42 5.98
CA GLU A 206 19.48 -5.76 4.56
C GLU A 206 18.18 -5.31 3.91
N ILE A 207 17.03 -5.49 4.57
CA ILE A 207 15.74 -5.00 4.05
C ILE A 207 15.76 -3.49 3.88
N HIS A 208 16.27 -2.74 4.88
CA HIS A 208 16.40 -1.30 4.76
C HIS A 208 17.32 -0.90 3.59
N ARG A 209 18.46 -1.58 3.40
CA ARG A 209 19.35 -1.34 2.25
C ARG A 209 18.64 -1.58 0.92
N ASN A 210 17.91 -2.68 0.80
CA ASN A 210 17.20 -3.05 -0.43
C ASN A 210 16.10 -2.04 -0.80
N VAL A 211 15.47 -1.41 0.18
CA VAL A 211 14.39 -0.43 -0.06
C VAL A 211 14.92 0.99 -0.22
N TYR A 212 15.90 1.41 0.61
CA TYR A 212 16.29 2.83 0.69
C TYR A 212 17.66 3.14 0.07
N ASP A 213 18.56 2.16 -0.09
CA ASP A 213 19.93 2.38 -0.52
C ASP A 213 20.21 1.87 -1.95
N THR A 214 19.16 1.58 -2.72
CA THR A 214 19.24 1.13 -4.12
C THR A 214 18.88 2.24 -5.12
N ASN A 215 18.96 3.49 -4.69
CA ASN A 215 18.56 4.63 -5.51
C ASN A 215 19.48 4.83 -6.72
N LEU A 216 18.90 4.93 -7.90
CA LEU A 216 19.62 5.37 -9.09
C LEU A 216 19.95 6.88 -8.99
N MET A 217 21.05 7.29 -9.62
CA MET A 217 21.46 8.70 -9.65
C MET A 217 20.38 9.61 -10.24
N ASP A 218 19.64 9.13 -11.24
CA ASP A 218 18.55 9.90 -11.87
C ASP A 218 17.40 10.15 -10.90
N LYS A 219 17.03 9.15 -10.07
CA LYS A 219 16.07 9.35 -8.97
C LYS A 219 16.52 10.42 -7.99
N LEU A 220 17.78 10.38 -7.54
CA LEU A 220 18.30 11.40 -6.60
C LEU A 220 18.32 12.79 -7.22
N LYS A 221 18.66 12.91 -8.52
CA LYS A 221 18.60 14.18 -9.25
C LYS A 221 17.16 14.68 -9.39
N LEU A 222 16.19 13.80 -9.68
CA LEU A 222 14.77 14.14 -9.74
C LEU A 222 14.27 14.66 -8.40
N ILE A 223 14.60 13.98 -7.30
CA ILE A 223 14.23 14.41 -5.94
C ILE A 223 14.89 15.78 -5.63
N GLY A 224 16.17 15.95 -5.92
CA GLY A 224 16.87 17.22 -5.74
C GLY A 224 16.19 18.36 -6.50
N TYR A 225 15.87 18.16 -7.79
CA TYR A 225 15.14 19.11 -8.62
C TYR A 225 13.74 19.42 -8.03
N ALA A 226 13.00 18.40 -7.66
CA ALA A 226 11.66 18.56 -7.09
C ALA A 226 11.66 19.40 -5.80
N LEU A 227 12.67 19.23 -4.96
CA LEU A 227 12.79 19.97 -3.70
C LEU A 227 13.35 21.39 -3.89
N SER A 228 14.28 21.62 -4.83
CA SER A 228 14.88 22.93 -5.05
C SER A 228 14.03 23.85 -5.93
N GLU A 229 13.38 23.29 -6.96
CA GLU A 229 12.75 24.09 -8.02
C GLU A 229 11.21 24.01 -8.03
N LYS A 230 10.64 22.92 -7.49
CA LYS A 230 9.20 22.62 -7.64
C LYS A 230 8.42 22.64 -6.33
N LEU A 231 9.12 22.73 -5.21
CA LEU A 231 8.48 22.81 -3.89
C LEU A 231 7.98 24.23 -3.64
N VAL A 232 6.69 24.34 -3.36
CA VAL A 232 6.03 25.60 -2.99
C VAL A 232 5.49 25.47 -1.57
N VAL A 233 5.77 26.46 -0.73
CA VAL A 233 5.27 26.54 0.66
C VAL A 233 4.31 27.71 0.77
N MET A 234 3.17 27.47 1.40
CA MET A 234 2.11 28.47 1.72
C MET A 234 2.00 28.58 3.25
N PRO A 235 2.87 29.36 3.90
CA PRO A 235 3.01 29.37 5.36
C PRO A 235 1.72 29.77 6.09
N GLU A 236 0.97 30.75 5.55
CA GLU A 236 -0.29 31.25 6.09
C GLU A 236 -1.39 30.20 6.13
N HIS A 237 -1.27 29.14 5.32
CA HIS A 237 -2.20 28.01 5.26
C HIS A 237 -1.60 26.71 5.81
N SER A 238 -0.39 26.75 6.38
CA SER A 238 0.35 25.57 6.88
C SER A 238 0.42 24.43 5.84
N THR A 239 0.53 24.79 4.57
CA THR A 239 0.45 23.87 3.44
C THR A 239 1.71 23.97 2.55
N ALA A 240 2.09 22.83 1.97
CA ALA A 240 3.13 22.80 0.93
C ALA A 240 2.74 21.84 -0.19
N TYR A 241 3.24 22.08 -1.39
CA TYR A 241 3.07 21.13 -2.49
C TYR A 241 4.29 21.05 -3.39
N ILE A 242 4.39 19.95 -4.11
CA ILE A 242 5.36 19.70 -5.17
C ILE A 242 4.58 19.26 -6.41
N SER A 243 4.99 19.74 -7.60
CA SER A 243 4.41 19.30 -8.88
C SER A 243 5.51 18.89 -9.85
N LEU A 244 5.29 17.79 -10.57
CA LEU A 244 6.18 17.31 -11.62
C LEU A 244 5.39 17.05 -12.90
N GLU A 245 5.78 17.70 -13.97
CA GLU A 245 5.24 17.55 -15.30
C GLU A 245 5.91 16.40 -16.06
N LYS A 246 5.24 15.91 -17.10
CA LYS A 246 5.69 14.75 -17.88
C LYS A 246 7.09 14.95 -18.51
N ASP A 247 7.38 16.15 -19.01
CA ASP A 247 8.68 16.44 -19.59
C ASP A 247 9.81 16.48 -18.53
N GLU A 248 9.50 16.94 -17.32
CA GLU A 248 10.42 16.92 -16.19
C GLU A 248 10.72 15.48 -15.76
N LEU A 249 9.68 14.64 -15.65
CA LEU A 249 9.82 13.22 -15.35
C LEU A 249 10.68 12.53 -16.41
N LYS A 250 10.44 12.80 -17.70
CA LYS A 250 11.22 12.26 -18.81
C LYS A 250 12.68 12.72 -18.78
N ARG A 251 12.94 13.97 -18.45
CA ARG A 251 14.30 14.54 -18.33
C ARG A 251 15.17 13.79 -17.34
N TYR A 252 14.56 13.25 -16.27
CA TYR A 252 15.27 12.51 -15.22
C TYR A 252 15.07 10.99 -15.32
N ASN A 253 14.62 10.47 -16.48
CA ASN A 253 14.41 9.03 -16.70
C ASN A 253 13.55 8.39 -15.60
N TYR A 254 12.49 9.10 -15.17
CA TYR A 254 11.58 8.65 -14.11
C TYR A 254 11.13 7.21 -14.31
N ARG A 255 11.17 6.43 -13.26
CA ARG A 255 10.59 5.09 -13.13
C ARG A 255 9.53 5.07 -12.05
N GLN A 256 8.61 4.11 -12.15
CA GLN A 256 7.61 3.90 -11.09
C GLN A 256 8.31 3.68 -9.75
N GLY A 257 7.84 4.37 -8.69
CA GLY A 257 8.45 4.35 -7.36
C GLY A 257 9.51 5.45 -7.09
N ASP A 258 10.06 6.12 -8.11
CA ASP A 258 11.11 7.14 -7.90
C ASP A 258 10.65 8.37 -7.10
N THR A 259 9.35 8.66 -7.09
CA THR A 259 8.75 9.77 -6.35
C THR A 259 8.09 9.35 -5.04
N GLU A 260 8.25 8.07 -4.65
CA GLU A 260 7.71 7.59 -3.38
C GLU A 260 8.36 8.32 -2.21
N GLY A 261 7.55 8.72 -1.24
CA GLY A 261 8.01 9.50 -0.09
C GLY A 261 8.27 10.99 -0.36
N LEU A 262 8.23 11.48 -1.61
CA LEU A 262 8.52 12.88 -1.93
C LEU A 262 7.54 13.85 -1.24
N VAL A 263 6.25 13.50 -1.16
CA VAL A 263 5.24 14.28 -0.42
C VAL A 263 5.58 14.41 1.07
N ASN A 264 6.23 13.40 1.65
CA ASN A 264 6.63 13.44 3.06
C ASN A 264 7.78 14.42 3.30
N GLN A 265 8.63 14.67 2.30
CA GLN A 265 9.66 15.72 2.38
C GLN A 265 9.02 17.10 2.51
N ALA A 266 7.98 17.40 1.71
CA ALA A 266 7.22 18.63 1.85
C ALA A 266 6.53 18.74 3.22
N LEU A 267 5.94 17.64 3.71
CA LEU A 267 5.31 17.59 5.03
C LEU A 267 6.32 17.77 6.18
N SER A 268 7.60 17.43 5.98
CA SER A 268 8.64 17.53 7.01
C SER A 268 9.01 18.98 7.35
N ILE A 269 8.65 19.93 6.51
CA ILE A 269 8.94 21.35 6.70
C ILE A 269 8.26 21.85 7.98
N ARG A 270 9.01 22.64 8.76
CA ARG A 270 8.49 23.24 10.00
C ARG A 270 7.28 24.14 9.71
N GLY A 271 6.18 23.91 10.42
CA GLY A 271 4.92 24.66 10.25
C GLY A 271 3.99 24.09 9.18
N VAL A 272 4.42 23.14 8.34
CA VAL A 272 3.56 22.48 7.37
C VAL A 272 2.77 21.37 8.05
N LYS A 273 1.46 21.38 7.86
CA LYS A 273 0.49 20.41 8.38
C LYS A 273 -0.24 19.63 7.27
N LEU A 274 -0.33 20.20 6.05
CA LEU A 274 -0.84 19.54 4.85
C LEU A 274 0.23 19.58 3.76
N ALA A 275 0.54 18.46 3.14
CA ALA A 275 1.39 18.41 1.96
C ALA A 275 0.68 17.68 0.82
N ALA A 276 0.91 18.15 -0.40
CA ALA A 276 0.43 17.53 -1.62
C ALA A 276 1.58 17.30 -2.62
N PHE A 277 1.47 16.24 -3.40
CA PHE A 277 2.33 15.96 -4.53
C PHE A 277 1.47 15.68 -5.76
N PHE A 278 1.76 16.36 -6.85
CA PHE A 278 1.07 16.27 -8.13
C PHE A 278 2.04 15.75 -9.18
N ARG A 279 1.68 14.65 -9.84
CA ARG A 279 2.50 14.03 -10.86
C ARG A 279 1.68 13.82 -12.12
N GLU A 280 2.12 14.41 -13.22
CA GLU A 280 1.48 14.22 -14.51
C GLU A 280 1.68 12.78 -14.99
N GLY A 281 0.58 12.12 -15.34
CA GLY A 281 0.51 10.81 -15.96
C GLY A 281 0.25 10.91 -17.46
N ASN A 282 -0.31 9.86 -18.07
CA ASN A 282 -0.61 9.87 -19.49
C ASN A 282 -1.84 10.75 -19.81
N ASN A 283 -2.92 10.66 -19.04
CA ASN A 283 -4.15 11.41 -19.26
C ASN A 283 -4.74 11.95 -17.95
N GLU A 284 -3.96 11.97 -16.89
CA GLU A 284 -4.40 12.33 -15.55
C GLU A 284 -3.25 12.93 -14.75
N ILE A 285 -3.56 13.73 -13.75
CA ILE A 285 -2.64 14.13 -12.71
C ILE A 285 -2.87 13.23 -11.49
N LYS A 286 -1.92 12.37 -11.16
CA LYS A 286 -1.94 11.60 -9.91
C LYS A 286 -1.61 12.53 -8.75
N THR A 287 -2.38 12.40 -7.67
CA THR A 287 -2.23 13.24 -6.48
C THR A 287 -1.93 12.39 -5.27
N SER A 288 -1.05 12.88 -4.39
CA SER A 288 -0.77 12.27 -3.09
C SER A 288 -0.90 13.34 -2.02
N PHE A 289 -1.63 13.04 -0.96
CA PHE A 289 -1.85 13.95 0.17
C PHE A 289 -1.34 13.34 1.46
N ARG A 290 -0.70 14.16 2.28
CA ARG A 290 -0.26 13.79 3.63
C ARG A 290 -0.61 14.92 4.60
N SER A 291 -1.02 14.55 5.81
CA SER A 291 -1.30 15.53 6.87
C SER A 291 -0.68 15.15 8.20
N LYS A 292 -0.55 16.13 9.07
CA LYS A 292 -0.26 15.96 10.50
C LYS A 292 -1.53 16.21 11.30
N GLY A 293 -1.62 15.59 12.48
CA GLY A 293 -2.76 15.77 13.37
C GLY A 293 -4.08 15.21 12.81
N ASN A 294 -5.17 15.96 13.00
CA ASN A 294 -6.53 15.46 12.76
C ASN A 294 -7.13 15.89 11.40
N PHE A 295 -6.36 16.53 10.52
CA PHE A 295 -6.87 16.86 9.19
C PHE A 295 -6.98 15.60 8.34
N ASP A 296 -8.21 15.16 8.04
CA ASP A 296 -8.52 13.94 7.32
C ASP A 296 -8.33 14.13 5.80
N VAL A 297 -7.15 13.73 5.29
CA VAL A 297 -6.87 13.77 3.85
C VAL A 297 -7.60 12.69 3.05
N ASN A 298 -8.11 11.63 3.69
CA ASN A 298 -8.96 10.66 3.01
C ASN A 298 -10.32 11.28 2.65
N ALA A 299 -10.97 11.95 3.60
CA ALA A 299 -12.21 12.70 3.32
C ALA A 299 -11.97 13.79 2.26
N PHE A 300 -10.88 14.54 2.37
CA PHE A 300 -10.47 15.56 1.41
C PHE A 300 -10.24 15.00 0.00
N ALA A 301 -9.57 13.84 -0.13
CA ALA A 301 -9.33 13.19 -1.40
C ALA A 301 -10.62 12.65 -2.03
N ARG A 302 -11.51 12.07 -1.23
CA ARG A 302 -12.82 11.58 -1.69
C ARG A 302 -13.71 12.70 -2.21
N GLU A 303 -13.74 13.82 -1.50
CA GLU A 303 -14.61 14.96 -1.84
C GLU A 303 -14.14 15.71 -3.10
N HIS A 304 -12.82 15.84 -3.28
CA HIS A 304 -12.28 16.76 -4.28
C HIS A 304 -11.44 16.10 -5.40
N TRP A 305 -10.93 14.86 -5.21
CA TRP A 305 -9.85 14.30 -6.03
C TRP A 305 -10.11 12.86 -6.53
N GLN A 306 -11.35 12.40 -6.51
CA GLN A 306 -11.70 11.03 -6.94
C GLN A 306 -10.75 9.98 -6.31
N GLY A 307 -10.48 10.12 -5.01
CA GLY A 307 -9.45 9.37 -4.34
C GLY A 307 -9.89 8.77 -3.01
N GLY A 308 -8.92 8.44 -2.17
CA GLY A 308 -9.14 7.87 -0.83
C GLY A 308 -7.84 7.36 -0.24
N GLY A 309 -7.94 6.77 0.96
CA GLY A 309 -6.78 6.24 1.69
C GLY A 309 -7.03 6.23 3.20
N HIS A 310 -6.03 6.63 3.96
CA HIS A 310 -6.06 6.78 5.41
C HIS A 310 -6.25 8.24 5.84
N ILE A 311 -6.54 8.48 7.11
CA ILE A 311 -6.74 9.83 7.67
C ILE A 311 -5.58 10.77 7.32
N ASN A 312 -4.33 10.32 7.45
CA ASN A 312 -3.15 11.16 7.22
C ASN A 312 -2.38 10.84 5.93
N ALA A 313 -2.87 9.88 5.12
CA ALA A 313 -2.24 9.49 3.86
C ALA A 313 -3.31 9.07 2.85
N ALA A 314 -3.49 9.85 1.80
CA ALA A 314 -4.47 9.57 0.75
C ALA A 314 -3.89 9.88 -0.63
N GLY A 315 -4.46 9.25 -1.64
CA GLY A 315 -4.18 9.51 -3.04
C GLY A 315 -5.44 9.90 -3.79
N GLY A 316 -5.30 10.36 -5.02
CA GLY A 316 -6.40 10.68 -5.90
C GLY A 316 -5.93 11.03 -7.30
N MET A 317 -6.82 11.54 -8.12
CA MET A 317 -6.51 11.99 -9.48
C MET A 317 -7.28 13.24 -9.87
N SER A 318 -6.76 13.95 -10.87
CA SER A 318 -7.43 15.02 -11.59
C SER A 318 -7.30 14.77 -13.09
N ASN A 319 -8.38 15.00 -13.83
CA ASN A 319 -8.39 14.93 -15.30
C ASN A 319 -8.13 16.32 -15.94
N ASP A 320 -7.91 17.34 -15.11
CA ASP A 320 -7.60 18.70 -15.56
C ASP A 320 -6.11 18.84 -15.88
N SER A 321 -5.72 19.96 -16.49
CA SER A 321 -4.31 20.32 -16.66
C SER A 321 -3.61 20.55 -15.31
N MET A 322 -2.27 20.45 -15.27
CA MET A 322 -1.49 20.73 -14.05
C MET A 322 -1.82 22.11 -13.47
N ALA A 323 -1.90 23.14 -14.33
CA ALA A 323 -2.20 24.50 -13.87
C ALA A 323 -3.57 24.60 -13.16
N ILE A 324 -4.62 24.04 -13.74
CA ILE A 324 -5.99 24.04 -13.16
C ILE A 324 -5.99 23.20 -11.86
N THR A 325 -5.30 22.06 -11.87
CA THR A 325 -5.18 21.18 -10.70
C THR A 325 -4.50 21.89 -9.52
N LEU A 326 -3.42 22.63 -9.77
CA LEU A 326 -2.72 23.39 -8.73
C LEU A 326 -3.53 24.58 -8.25
N GLU A 327 -4.21 25.31 -9.14
CA GLU A 327 -5.12 26.39 -8.76
C GLU A 327 -6.24 25.88 -7.83
N LYS A 328 -6.87 24.77 -8.20
CA LYS A 328 -7.87 24.10 -7.36
C LYS A 328 -7.31 23.76 -5.98
N PHE A 329 -6.11 23.18 -5.91
CA PHE A 329 -5.49 22.82 -4.64
C PHE A 329 -5.19 24.06 -3.78
N CYS A 330 -4.66 25.13 -4.37
CA CYS A 330 -4.39 26.39 -3.65
C CYS A 330 -5.71 26.98 -3.08
N ASN A 331 -6.78 27.03 -3.87
CA ASN A 331 -8.08 27.51 -3.44
C ASN A 331 -8.67 26.67 -2.29
N LEU A 332 -8.55 25.34 -2.38
CA LEU A 332 -8.96 24.44 -1.29
C LEU A 332 -8.09 24.61 -0.05
N SER A 333 -6.77 24.83 -0.18
CA SER A 333 -5.88 25.09 0.95
C SER A 333 -6.28 26.36 1.71
N VAL A 334 -6.72 27.41 1.03
CA VAL A 334 -7.29 28.62 1.63
C VAL A 334 -8.60 28.29 2.35
N GLN A 335 -9.53 27.61 1.68
CA GLN A 335 -10.84 27.24 2.21
C GLN A 335 -10.73 26.38 3.49
N TYR A 336 -9.80 25.43 3.50
CA TYR A 336 -9.59 24.51 4.63
C TYR A 336 -8.57 25.02 5.66
N SER A 337 -7.99 26.20 5.48
CA SER A 337 -6.89 26.73 6.30
C SER A 337 -7.18 26.67 7.81
N SER A 338 -8.39 27.01 8.24
CA SER A 338 -8.79 26.96 9.66
C SER A 338 -8.79 25.52 10.20
N LYS A 339 -9.25 24.54 9.41
CA LYS A 339 -9.25 23.11 9.79
C LYS A 339 -7.83 22.53 9.82
N ILE A 340 -7.00 22.90 8.84
CA ILE A 340 -5.59 22.49 8.77
C ILE A 340 -4.82 23.07 9.97
N ASN A 341 -5.04 24.33 10.32
CA ASN A 341 -4.36 24.99 11.43
C ASN A 341 -4.84 24.52 12.82
N ALA A 342 -6.08 24.04 12.93
CA ALA A 342 -6.63 23.50 14.18
C ALA A 342 -6.20 22.04 14.47
N SER A 343 -5.63 21.37 13.48
CA SER A 343 -5.20 19.96 13.56
C SER A 343 -3.85 19.79 14.25
#